data_fcaec9612648992cd5a9a55b01c1447e
#
_entry.id   fcaec9612648992cd5a9a55b01c1447e
#
_cell.length_a   1.000
_cell.length_b   1.000
_cell.length_c   1.000
_cell.angle_alpha   90.00
_cell.angle_beta   90.00
_cell.angle_gamma   90.00
#
_symmetry.space_group_name_H-M   'P 1'
#
loop_
_entity.id
_entity.type
_entity.pdbx_description
1 polymer ?
#
loop_
_entity_poly.entity_id
_entity_poly.type
_entity_poly.pdbx_seq_one_letter_code
_entity_poly.pdbx_strand_id
1 'polypeptide(L)'
;MNKIKLPPDVDFHEDIHLLVYRPRGLIDEAAINNILAVVERLEIGRRNPFNRFYDMSGATEVKLDFKYVTDASIHRRLSHRGRKSVKSAILAKDWDLLHYGHLLELLTQGSSIKVHVFQDRNDAAKWLGVPVELRAARASGEETRSRDAHP
;
A
#
# COMPACT_ATOMS: atom_id res chain seq x y z
N MET A 1 0.23 -13.53 -22.61
CA MET A 1 -0.48 -12.96 -21.47
C MET A 1 -0.02 -11.53 -21.21
N ASN A 2 -0.95 -10.63 -21.12
CA ASN A 2 -0.61 -9.22 -20.94
C ASN A 2 -0.27 -8.93 -19.49
N LYS A 3 0.89 -8.33 -19.30
CA LYS A 3 1.27 -7.84 -17.98
C LYS A 3 0.61 -6.49 -17.75
N ILE A 4 0.12 -6.29 -16.52
CA ILE A 4 -0.39 -5.00 -16.11
C ILE A 4 0.79 -4.05 -15.95
N LYS A 5 0.71 -2.93 -16.64
CA LYS A 5 1.73 -1.90 -16.49
C LYS A 5 1.48 -1.14 -15.20
N LEU A 6 2.47 -1.16 -14.30
CA LEU A 6 2.35 -0.50 -13.00
C LEU A 6 2.82 0.94 -13.09
N PRO A 7 2.19 1.85 -12.33
CA PRO A 7 2.71 3.22 -12.17
C PRO A 7 4.11 3.22 -11.57
N PRO A 8 4.88 4.30 -11.75
CA PRO A 8 6.26 4.34 -11.25
C PRO A 8 6.40 4.24 -9.75
N ASP A 9 5.37 4.60 -8.98
CA ASP A 9 5.40 4.53 -7.52
C ASP A 9 4.83 3.22 -6.96
N VAL A 10 4.56 2.25 -7.83
CA VAL A 10 4.03 0.93 -7.45
C VAL A 10 4.99 -0.16 -7.88
N ASP A 11 5.30 -1.06 -6.95
CA ASP A 11 6.05 -2.28 -7.24
C ASP A 11 5.26 -3.49 -6.80
N PHE A 12 5.39 -4.58 -7.54
CA PHE A 12 4.79 -5.83 -7.16
C PHE A 12 5.86 -6.92 -7.08
N HIS A 13 6.01 -7.50 -5.89
CA HIS A 13 6.98 -8.56 -5.62
C HIS A 13 6.27 -9.91 -5.65
N GLU A 14 6.38 -10.59 -6.78
CA GLU A 14 5.70 -11.88 -7.00
C GLU A 14 6.14 -12.95 -6.00
N ASP A 15 7.43 -12.99 -5.69
CA ASP A 15 8.00 -14.03 -4.83
C ASP A 15 7.47 -14.02 -3.40
N ILE A 16 7.05 -12.86 -2.91
CA ILE A 16 6.51 -12.72 -1.55
C ILE A 16 5.07 -12.21 -1.56
N HIS A 17 4.42 -12.16 -2.72
CA HIS A 17 3.03 -11.71 -2.86
C HIS A 17 2.79 -10.39 -2.14
N LEU A 18 3.58 -9.37 -2.49
CA LEU A 18 3.51 -8.07 -1.84
C LEU A 18 3.48 -6.94 -2.87
N LEU A 19 2.46 -6.09 -2.76
CA LEU A 19 2.42 -4.83 -3.51
C LEU A 19 2.95 -3.74 -2.59
N VAL A 20 3.83 -2.89 -3.13
CA VAL A 20 4.38 -1.74 -2.41
C VAL A 20 4.02 -0.47 -3.18
N TYR A 21 3.39 0.46 -2.49
CA TYR A 21 3.00 1.76 -3.04
C TYR A 21 3.74 2.84 -2.26
N ARG A 22 4.52 3.65 -2.95
CA ARG A 22 5.33 4.73 -2.35
C ARG A 22 5.08 6.04 -3.07
N PRO A 23 3.94 6.67 -2.83
CA PRO A 23 3.66 7.95 -3.46
C PRO A 23 4.52 9.06 -2.86
N ARG A 24 4.74 10.09 -3.64
CA ARG A 24 5.45 11.30 -3.20
C ARG A 24 4.60 12.52 -3.48
N GLY A 25 4.78 13.53 -2.64
CA GLY A 25 4.12 14.81 -2.85
C GLY A 25 2.66 14.80 -2.41
N LEU A 26 1.78 15.23 -3.30
CA LEU A 26 0.36 15.40 -2.99
C LEU A 26 -0.38 14.06 -3.00
N ILE A 27 -1.10 13.81 -1.91
CA ILE A 27 -2.04 12.69 -1.82
C ILE A 27 -3.44 13.27 -1.86
N ASP A 28 -4.12 13.07 -2.97
CA ASP A 28 -5.50 13.54 -3.16
C ASP A 28 -6.40 12.38 -3.59
N GLU A 29 -7.66 12.67 -3.88
CA GLU A 29 -8.61 11.64 -4.28
C GLU A 29 -8.19 10.95 -5.57
N ALA A 30 -7.63 11.69 -6.52
CA ALA A 30 -7.16 11.10 -7.77
C ALA A 30 -6.04 10.10 -7.52
N ALA A 31 -5.09 10.42 -6.65
CA ALA A 31 -4.00 9.52 -6.30
C ALA A 31 -4.53 8.23 -5.67
N ILE A 32 -5.47 8.35 -4.74
CA ILE A 32 -6.05 7.18 -4.07
C ILE A 32 -6.87 6.35 -5.06
N ASN A 33 -7.69 6.99 -5.88
CA ASN A 33 -8.47 6.28 -6.90
C ASN A 33 -7.55 5.49 -7.84
N ASN A 34 -6.42 6.06 -8.22
CA ASN A 34 -5.48 5.39 -9.11
C ASN A 34 -4.88 4.15 -8.50
N ILE A 35 -4.42 4.23 -7.24
CA ILE A 35 -3.83 3.05 -6.61
C ILE A 35 -4.88 1.97 -6.34
N LEU A 36 -6.10 2.36 -5.94
CA LEU A 36 -7.15 1.38 -5.72
C LEU A 36 -7.52 0.67 -7.03
N ALA A 37 -7.54 1.38 -8.16
CA ALA A 37 -7.78 0.76 -9.46
C ALA A 37 -6.69 -0.25 -9.82
N VAL A 38 -5.43 0.06 -9.53
CA VAL A 38 -4.32 -0.87 -9.75
C VAL A 38 -4.49 -2.12 -8.90
N VAL A 39 -4.79 -1.94 -7.61
CA VAL A 39 -4.98 -3.05 -6.68
C VAL A 39 -6.11 -3.96 -7.16
N GLU A 40 -7.25 -3.39 -7.53
CA GLU A 40 -8.41 -4.17 -7.98
C GLU A 40 -8.11 -4.93 -9.27
N ARG A 41 -7.39 -4.33 -10.17
CA ARG A 41 -6.98 -4.98 -11.42
C ARG A 41 -6.08 -6.17 -11.17
N LEU A 42 -5.13 -6.01 -10.24
CA LEU A 42 -4.24 -7.10 -9.86
C LEU A 42 -5.00 -8.22 -9.14
N GLU A 43 -5.98 -7.88 -8.32
CA GLU A 43 -6.81 -8.87 -7.63
C GLU A 43 -7.61 -9.74 -8.61
N ILE A 44 -8.19 -9.11 -9.62
CA ILE A 44 -9.00 -9.83 -10.60
C ILE A 44 -8.17 -10.85 -11.36
N GLY A 45 -6.94 -10.51 -11.69
CA GLY A 45 -6.08 -11.36 -12.51
C GLY A 45 -5.36 -12.47 -11.77
N ARG A 46 -5.56 -12.62 -10.46
CA ARG A 46 -4.73 -13.51 -9.63
C ARG A 46 -5.54 -14.46 -8.80
N ARG A 47 -5.04 -15.70 -8.71
CA ARG A 47 -5.59 -16.70 -7.79
C ARG A 47 -5.07 -16.51 -6.38
N ASN A 48 -3.78 -16.18 -6.26
CA ASN A 48 -3.14 -16.03 -4.96
C ASN A 48 -3.36 -14.62 -4.43
N PRO A 49 -3.76 -14.48 -3.17
CA PRO A 49 -3.87 -13.16 -2.57
C PRO A 49 -2.49 -12.53 -2.40
N PHE A 50 -2.47 -11.23 -2.32
CA PHE A 50 -1.24 -10.50 -2.03
C PHE A 50 -1.49 -9.47 -0.95
N ASN A 51 -0.47 -9.26 -0.11
CA ASN A 51 -0.52 -8.22 0.91
C ASN A 51 -0.11 -6.87 0.30
N ARG A 52 -0.42 -5.79 1.01
CA ARG A 52 -0.14 -4.43 0.53
C ARG A 52 0.62 -3.67 1.60
N PHE A 53 1.60 -2.93 1.14
CA PHE A 53 2.33 -1.99 1.96
C PHE A 53 2.22 -0.61 1.32
N TYR A 54 1.49 0.28 1.99
CA TYR A 54 1.31 1.66 1.54
C TYR A 54 2.26 2.53 2.34
N ASP A 55 3.39 2.86 1.74
CA ASP A 55 4.41 3.69 2.37
C ASP A 55 4.14 5.15 2.03
N MET A 56 3.47 5.83 2.95
CA MET A 56 3.06 7.21 2.75
C MET A 56 4.07 8.20 3.31
N SER A 57 5.28 7.74 3.65
CA SER A 57 6.29 8.62 4.25
C SER A 57 6.79 9.71 3.31
N GLY A 58 6.64 9.52 1.99
CA GLY A 58 7.02 10.54 1.01
C GLY A 58 5.95 11.57 0.71
N ALA A 59 4.78 11.48 1.34
CA ALA A 59 3.72 12.45 1.14
C ALA A 59 4.08 13.78 1.78
N THR A 60 3.88 14.88 1.05
CA THR A 60 4.18 16.22 1.55
C THR A 60 2.93 17.06 1.74
N GLU A 61 1.83 16.64 1.14
CA GLU A 61 0.56 17.35 1.24
C GLU A 61 -0.58 16.35 1.10
N VAL A 62 -1.63 16.51 1.90
CA VAL A 62 -2.78 15.61 1.90
C VAL A 62 -4.04 16.43 1.65
N LYS A 63 -4.76 16.10 0.58
CA LYS A 63 -6.05 16.72 0.24
C LYS A 63 -7.11 15.66 0.12
N LEU A 64 -7.51 15.12 1.26
CA LEU A 64 -8.57 14.13 1.39
C LEU A 64 -9.59 14.67 2.39
N ASP A 65 -10.80 14.15 2.34
CA ASP A 65 -11.79 14.47 3.36
C ASP A 65 -12.36 13.18 3.94
N PHE A 66 -13.06 13.34 5.05
CA PHE A 66 -13.64 12.26 5.81
C PHE A 66 -14.63 11.44 4.96
N LYS A 67 -15.47 12.14 4.22
CA LYS A 67 -16.50 11.48 3.41
C LYS A 67 -15.87 10.61 2.33
N TYR A 68 -14.86 11.13 1.64
CA TYR A 68 -14.19 10.37 0.59
C TYR A 68 -13.53 9.11 1.16
N VAL A 69 -12.82 9.25 2.28
CA VAL A 69 -12.13 8.11 2.89
C VAL A 69 -13.14 7.06 3.36
N THR A 70 -14.25 7.50 3.93
CA THR A 70 -15.31 6.59 4.35
C THR A 70 -15.88 5.82 3.15
N ASP A 71 -16.22 6.53 2.09
CA ASP A 71 -16.80 5.91 0.89
C ASP A 71 -15.82 4.92 0.24
N ALA A 72 -14.55 5.30 0.14
CA ALA A 72 -13.53 4.44 -0.43
C ALA A 72 -13.32 3.19 0.42
N SER A 73 -13.34 3.33 1.75
CA SER A 73 -13.19 2.20 2.67
C SER A 73 -14.32 1.21 2.54
N ILE A 74 -15.55 1.70 2.45
CA ILE A 74 -16.72 0.85 2.27
C ILE A 74 -16.66 0.14 0.92
N HIS A 75 -16.28 0.86 -0.13
CA HIS A 75 -16.14 0.27 -1.45
C HIS A 75 -15.12 -0.87 -1.43
N ARG A 76 -13.96 -0.67 -0.81
CA ARG A 76 -12.92 -1.71 -0.73
C ARG A 76 -13.41 -2.91 0.05
N ARG A 77 -14.10 -2.69 1.15
CA ARG A 77 -14.65 -3.77 1.95
C ARG A 77 -15.62 -4.63 1.13
N LEU A 78 -16.49 -3.98 0.37
CA LEU A 78 -17.48 -4.67 -0.44
C LEU A 78 -16.84 -5.38 -1.64
N SER A 79 -15.92 -4.74 -2.31
CA SER A 79 -15.28 -5.32 -3.51
C SER A 79 -14.38 -6.50 -3.17
N HIS A 80 -13.90 -6.59 -1.93
CA HIS A 80 -13.03 -7.71 -1.51
C HIS A 80 -13.83 -8.81 -0.80
N ARG A 81 -15.15 -8.68 -0.72
CA ARG A 81 -15.98 -9.69 -0.05
C ARG A 81 -15.83 -11.05 -0.73
N GLY A 82 -15.69 -12.10 0.08
CA GLY A 82 -15.58 -13.46 -0.42
C GLY A 82 -14.18 -13.85 -0.88
N ARG A 83 -13.22 -12.91 -0.85
CA ARG A 83 -11.83 -13.22 -1.19
C ARG A 83 -11.05 -13.60 0.05
N LYS A 84 -9.90 -14.25 -0.16
CA LYS A 84 -9.02 -14.63 0.95
C LYS A 84 -8.49 -13.39 1.65
N SER A 85 -8.27 -13.52 2.94
CA SER A 85 -7.78 -12.42 3.77
C SER A 85 -6.42 -11.93 3.29
N VAL A 86 -6.26 -10.61 3.32
CA VAL A 86 -5.00 -9.94 3.01
C VAL A 86 -4.69 -8.91 4.09
N LYS A 87 -3.41 -8.58 4.21
CA LYS A 87 -2.93 -7.54 5.11
C LYS A 87 -2.60 -6.29 4.32
N SER A 88 -3.05 -5.15 4.81
CA SER A 88 -2.75 -3.84 4.25
C SER A 88 -2.08 -3.01 5.34
N ALA A 89 -0.77 -2.85 5.26
CA ALA A 89 -0.03 -2.02 6.19
C ALA A 89 0.06 -0.60 5.63
N ILE A 90 -0.21 0.38 6.45
CA ILE A 90 -0.08 1.80 6.10
C ILE A 90 0.99 2.40 6.98
N LEU A 91 2.07 2.86 6.39
CA LEU A 91 3.11 3.58 7.10
C LEU A 91 2.86 5.07 6.91
N ALA A 92 2.57 5.78 7.98
CA ALA A 92 2.25 7.19 7.92
C ALA A 92 2.90 7.92 9.09
N LYS A 93 3.46 9.09 8.81
CA LYS A 93 4.01 9.98 9.84
C LYS A 93 3.22 11.27 9.92
N ASP A 94 2.56 11.64 8.84
CA ASP A 94 1.69 12.80 8.78
C ASP A 94 0.45 12.57 9.64
N TRP A 95 0.06 13.59 10.41
CA TRP A 95 -1.07 13.48 11.33
C TRP A 95 -2.38 13.16 10.62
N ASP A 96 -2.64 13.81 9.48
CA ASP A 96 -3.88 13.57 8.74
C ASP A 96 -3.93 12.14 8.20
N LEU A 97 -2.81 11.65 7.66
CA LEU A 97 -2.74 10.28 7.15
C LEU A 97 -2.90 9.26 8.26
N LEU A 98 -2.35 9.52 9.44
CA LEU A 98 -2.57 8.65 10.59
C LEU A 98 -4.04 8.58 10.95
N HIS A 99 -4.70 9.72 10.95
CA HIS A 99 -6.13 9.81 11.24
C HIS A 99 -6.97 9.01 10.24
N TYR A 100 -6.72 9.22 8.95
CA TYR A 100 -7.44 8.49 7.90
C TYR A 100 -7.12 7.01 7.91
N GLY A 101 -5.88 6.65 8.23
CA GLY A 101 -5.49 5.26 8.37
C GLY A 101 -6.24 4.56 9.50
N HIS A 102 -6.36 5.21 10.65
CA HIS A 102 -7.13 4.66 11.76
C HIS A 102 -8.62 4.54 11.43
N LEU A 103 -9.16 5.48 10.68
CA LEU A 103 -10.53 5.38 10.19
C LEU A 103 -10.69 4.17 9.29
N LEU A 104 -9.74 3.95 8.40
CA LEU A 104 -9.76 2.78 7.51
C LEU A 104 -9.68 1.48 8.31
N GLU A 105 -8.83 1.42 9.34
CA GLU A 105 -8.78 0.26 10.23
C GLU A 105 -10.16 -0.04 10.81
N LEU A 106 -10.80 0.98 11.32
CA LEU A 106 -12.11 0.85 11.97
C LEU A 106 -13.17 0.38 10.97
N LEU A 107 -13.21 0.99 9.80
CA LEU A 107 -14.25 0.70 8.81
C LEU A 107 -14.08 -0.66 8.13
N THR A 108 -12.89 -1.24 8.20
CA THR A 108 -12.63 -2.56 7.60
C THR A 108 -12.57 -3.69 8.62
N GLN A 109 -12.83 -3.41 9.89
CA GLN A 109 -12.86 -4.45 10.93
C GLN A 109 -13.82 -5.56 10.56
N GLY A 110 -13.37 -6.80 10.76
CA GLY A 110 -14.19 -7.97 10.47
C GLY A 110 -14.29 -8.31 8.98
N SER A 111 -13.64 -7.53 8.11
CA SER A 111 -13.62 -7.85 6.68
C SER A 111 -12.40 -8.69 6.34
N SER A 112 -12.32 -9.13 5.08
CA SER A 112 -11.17 -9.88 4.59
C SER A 112 -9.94 -9.01 4.33
N ILE A 113 -10.08 -7.68 4.44
CA ILE A 113 -8.94 -6.78 4.37
C ILE A 113 -8.54 -6.39 5.80
N LYS A 114 -7.38 -6.85 6.24
CA LYS A 114 -6.86 -6.52 7.57
C LYS A 114 -5.96 -5.30 7.44
N VAL A 115 -6.45 -4.15 7.88
CA VAL A 115 -5.70 -2.89 7.80
C VAL A 115 -5.05 -2.59 9.14
N HIS A 116 -3.80 -2.15 9.11
CA HIS A 116 -3.12 -1.68 10.32
C HIS A 116 -2.19 -0.51 9.97
N VAL A 117 -2.21 0.51 10.81
CA VAL A 117 -1.41 1.72 10.62
C VAL A 117 -0.16 1.63 11.47
N PHE A 118 0.96 1.99 10.88
CA PHE A 118 2.27 1.96 11.54
C PHE A 118 2.95 3.31 11.40
N GLN A 119 3.73 3.67 12.40
CA GLN A 119 4.62 4.81 12.33
C GLN A 119 6.07 4.38 12.16
N ASP A 120 6.34 3.09 12.33
CA ASP A 120 7.66 2.50 12.24
C ASP A 120 7.69 1.45 11.13
N ARG A 121 8.67 1.56 10.25
CA ARG A 121 8.81 0.65 9.09
C ARG A 121 9.09 -0.78 9.53
N ASN A 122 9.88 -0.96 10.58
CA ASN A 122 10.21 -2.29 11.09
C ASN A 122 8.97 -3.01 11.61
N ASP A 123 8.11 -2.29 12.31
CA ASP A 123 6.88 -2.86 12.82
C ASP A 123 5.96 -3.30 11.68
N ALA A 124 5.87 -2.50 10.63
CA ALA A 124 5.08 -2.84 9.46
C ALA A 124 5.63 -4.11 8.78
N ALA A 125 6.94 -4.19 8.65
CA ALA A 125 7.58 -5.37 8.04
C ALA A 125 7.32 -6.64 8.84
N LYS A 126 7.44 -6.55 10.17
CA LYS A 126 7.15 -7.67 11.06
C LYS A 126 5.72 -8.16 10.90
N TRP A 127 4.79 -7.24 10.88
CA TRP A 127 3.39 -7.58 10.76
C TRP A 127 3.07 -8.23 9.42
N LEU A 128 3.68 -7.73 8.34
CA LEU A 128 3.52 -8.30 7.00
C LEU A 128 4.29 -9.61 6.82
N GLY A 129 5.27 -9.88 7.68
CA GLY A 129 6.11 -11.06 7.54
C GLY A 129 7.10 -10.96 6.38
N VAL A 130 7.61 -9.77 6.10
CA VAL A 130 8.53 -9.53 4.98
C VAL A 130 9.83 -8.91 5.50
N PRO A 131 10.95 -9.10 4.78
CA PRO A 131 12.21 -8.48 5.18
C PRO A 131 12.13 -6.96 5.09
N VAL A 132 12.66 -6.28 6.10
CA VAL A 132 12.76 -4.81 6.09
C VAL A 132 13.61 -4.37 4.91
N GLU A 133 14.68 -5.10 4.65
CA GLU A 133 15.63 -4.80 3.58
C GLU A 133 14.96 -4.74 2.20
N LEU A 134 14.00 -5.61 1.95
CA LEU A 134 13.33 -5.62 0.66
C LEU A 134 12.65 -4.30 0.36
N ARG A 135 11.96 -3.73 1.35
CA ARG A 135 11.29 -2.45 1.19
C ARG A 135 12.27 -1.29 1.17
N ALA A 136 13.29 -1.36 2.03
CA ALA A 136 14.38 -0.39 2.00
C ALA A 136 15.17 -0.52 0.71
N ALA A 137 15.41 -1.75 0.26
CA ALA A 137 16.13 -2.01 -0.99
C ALA A 137 15.40 -1.39 -2.17
N ARG A 138 14.07 -1.38 -2.19
CA ARG A 138 13.37 -0.72 -3.28
C ARG A 138 13.56 0.79 -3.25
N ALA A 139 13.43 1.39 -2.07
CA ALA A 139 13.67 2.82 -1.91
C ALA A 139 15.11 3.20 -2.26
N SER A 140 16.06 2.31 -1.95
CA SER A 140 17.50 2.55 -2.18
C SER A 140 18.06 1.73 -3.33
N GLY A 141 17.20 1.07 -4.11
CA GLY A 141 17.67 0.22 -5.20
C GLY A 141 18.54 0.97 -6.20
N GLU A 142 18.19 2.19 -6.50
CA GLU A 142 18.99 3.03 -7.38
C GLU A 142 20.32 3.39 -6.76
N GLU A 143 20.33 3.70 -5.46
CA GLU A 143 21.56 3.98 -4.74
C GLU A 143 22.44 2.74 -4.68
N THR A 144 21.87 1.59 -4.44
CA THR A 144 22.59 0.34 -4.41
C THR A 144 23.25 0.06 -5.75
N ARG A 145 22.53 0.30 -6.84
CA ARG A 145 23.10 0.12 -8.17
C ARG A 145 24.24 1.10 -8.42
N SER A 146 24.11 2.34 -7.97
CA SER A 146 25.18 3.32 -8.05
C SER A 146 26.40 2.86 -7.27
N ARG A 147 26.19 2.32 -6.07
CA ARG A 147 27.29 1.83 -5.24
C ARG A 147 27.96 0.60 -5.84
N ASP A 148 27.16 -0.28 -6.43
CA ASP A 148 27.68 -1.47 -7.09
C ASP A 148 28.53 -1.09 -8.30
N ALA A 149 28.27 0.05 -8.91
CA ALA A 149 29.09 0.58 -9.98
C ALA A 149 30.43 1.11 -9.47
N HIS A 150 30.61 1.15 -8.15
CA HIS A 150 31.83 1.61 -7.49
C HIS A 150 32.44 0.47 -6.68
N PRO A 151 33.03 -0.50 -7.34
CA PRO A 151 33.64 -1.64 -6.64
C PRO A 151 34.82 -1.24 -5.76
#